data_01ba53b3075b20ccb1b36b276cc5bc64
#
_entry.id   01ba53b3075b20ccb1b36b276cc5bc64
#
_cell.length_a   1.000
_cell.length_b   1.000
_cell.length_c   1.000
_cell.angle_alpha   90.00
_cell.angle_beta   90.00
_cell.angle_gamma   90.00
#
_symmetry.space_group_name_H-M   'P 1'
#
loop_
_entity.id
_entity.type
_entity.pdbx_description
1 polymer ?
#
loop_
_entity_poly.entity_id
_entity_poly.type
_entity_poly.pdbx_seq_one_letter_code
_entity_poly.pdbx_strand_id
1 'polypeptide(L)'
;MGLSNSTVTKWKTTGATPSGETLSRVSAYFGVPVGELLEQTAPAESPEKEEQRLPAGAIPFDPGLAAPLLGTVRAGLPMYAEENIEGYIPITRNDGAKYFWLRVRGDSMNAVGIMNGDEILVREQPEVENGQMAVVMVNGDEATVKQFRQEGSLVILTPRSFDPAYQPQIYNLKQVQVRVIGLVVECRKVFR
;
A
#
# COMPACT_ATOMS: atom_id res chain seq x y z
N MET A 1 33.22 -6.04 -34.29
CA MET A 1 33.85 -6.26 -33.00
C MET A 1 34.14 -7.74 -32.80
N GLY A 2 35.43 -8.13 -32.66
CA GLY A 2 35.82 -9.52 -32.44
C GLY A 2 35.85 -9.94 -30.96
N LEU A 3 34.92 -9.47 -30.13
CA LEU A 3 34.80 -9.89 -28.75
C LEU A 3 33.91 -11.12 -28.64
N SER A 4 34.45 -12.18 -28.02
CA SER A 4 33.72 -13.42 -27.78
C SER A 4 32.63 -13.19 -26.69
N ASN A 5 31.47 -13.84 -26.85
CA ASN A 5 30.39 -13.81 -25.84
C ASN A 5 30.88 -14.27 -24.47
N SER A 6 31.86 -15.17 -24.39
CA SER A 6 32.46 -15.62 -23.13
C SER A 6 33.22 -14.51 -22.40
N THR A 7 33.84 -13.58 -23.10
CA THR A 7 34.55 -12.44 -22.55
C THR A 7 33.59 -11.46 -21.88
N VAL A 8 32.47 -11.14 -22.53
CA VAL A 8 31.43 -10.23 -22.01
C VAL A 8 30.72 -10.86 -20.80
N THR A 9 30.44 -12.15 -20.85
CA THR A 9 29.85 -12.89 -19.74
C THR A 9 30.75 -12.88 -18.51
N LYS A 10 32.08 -13.07 -18.70
CA LYS A 10 33.05 -13.03 -17.61
C LYS A 10 33.08 -11.67 -16.91
N TRP A 11 32.99 -10.57 -17.63
CA TRP A 11 32.93 -9.23 -17.03
C TRP A 11 31.67 -9.02 -16.19
N LYS A 12 30.52 -9.49 -16.68
CA LYS A 12 29.25 -9.41 -15.95
C LYS A 12 29.23 -10.22 -14.66
N THR A 13 29.88 -11.39 -14.64
CA THR A 13 29.79 -12.31 -13.50
C THR A 13 30.91 -12.14 -12.48
N THR A 14 32.09 -11.66 -12.89
CA THR A 14 33.27 -11.56 -12.01
C THR A 14 33.65 -10.12 -11.64
N GLY A 15 33.00 -9.10 -12.21
CA GLY A 15 33.38 -7.70 -12.02
C GLY A 15 34.79 -7.36 -12.54
N ALA A 16 35.39 -8.19 -13.40
CA ALA A 16 36.73 -7.99 -13.91
C ALA A 16 36.75 -6.81 -14.91
N THR A 17 37.64 -5.85 -14.67
CA THR A 17 37.87 -4.72 -15.56
C THR A 17 38.48 -5.17 -16.90
N PRO A 18 37.95 -4.74 -18.05
CA PRO A 18 38.55 -5.03 -19.35
C PRO A 18 39.97 -4.48 -19.47
N SER A 19 40.82 -5.16 -20.24
CA SER A 19 42.18 -4.64 -20.52
C SER A 19 42.14 -3.31 -21.28
N GLY A 20 43.18 -2.50 -21.09
CA GLY A 20 43.27 -1.17 -21.74
C GLY A 20 43.09 -1.19 -23.27
N GLU A 21 43.62 -2.25 -23.93
CA GLU A 21 43.44 -2.46 -25.37
C GLU A 21 41.96 -2.71 -25.72
N THR A 22 41.25 -3.47 -24.90
CA THR A 22 39.81 -3.73 -25.10
C THR A 22 38.98 -2.47 -24.86
N LEU A 23 39.30 -1.69 -23.86
CA LEU A 23 38.67 -0.41 -23.58
C LEU A 23 38.87 0.59 -24.70
N SER A 24 40.08 0.69 -25.26
CA SER A 24 40.36 1.55 -26.39
C SER A 24 39.57 1.18 -27.65
N ARG A 25 39.40 -0.12 -27.91
CA ARG A 25 38.58 -0.63 -29.04
C ARG A 25 37.10 -0.36 -28.85
N VAL A 26 36.60 -0.48 -27.64
CA VAL A 26 35.20 -0.17 -27.28
C VAL A 26 34.97 1.33 -27.40
N SER A 27 35.87 2.14 -26.88
CA SER A 27 35.86 3.61 -26.98
C SER A 27 35.81 4.06 -28.43
N ALA A 28 36.68 3.53 -29.30
CA ALA A 28 36.70 3.85 -30.74
C ALA A 28 35.43 3.42 -31.47
N TYR A 29 34.81 2.32 -31.06
CA TYR A 29 33.59 1.82 -31.72
C TYR A 29 32.33 2.65 -31.34
N PHE A 30 32.21 3.07 -30.08
CA PHE A 30 31.06 3.84 -29.61
C PHE A 30 31.28 5.35 -29.61
N GLY A 31 32.50 5.83 -29.91
CA GLY A 31 32.84 7.25 -29.90
C GLY A 31 32.85 7.87 -28.50
N VAL A 32 33.03 7.06 -27.47
CA VAL A 32 32.98 7.49 -26.05
C VAL A 32 34.41 7.44 -25.49
N PRO A 33 34.93 8.48 -24.82
CA PRO A 33 36.27 8.48 -24.21
C PRO A 33 36.44 7.33 -23.19
N VAL A 34 37.65 6.75 -23.13
CA VAL A 34 37.97 5.64 -22.22
C VAL A 34 37.72 6.03 -20.75
N GLY A 35 37.97 7.29 -20.37
CA GLY A 35 37.68 7.82 -19.03
C GLY A 35 36.22 7.68 -18.67
N GLU A 36 35.32 8.05 -19.55
CA GLU A 36 33.88 7.96 -19.34
C GLU A 36 33.37 6.50 -19.25
N LEU A 37 34.05 5.57 -19.94
CA LEU A 37 33.78 4.13 -19.83
C LEU A 37 34.23 3.54 -18.48
N LEU A 38 35.19 4.16 -17.81
CA LEU A 38 35.68 3.73 -16.50
C LEU A 38 34.94 4.40 -15.33
N GLU A 39 34.46 5.62 -15.51
CA GLU A 39 33.69 6.34 -14.49
C GLU A 39 32.32 5.68 -14.20
N GLN A 40 31.78 4.91 -15.15
CA GLN A 40 30.56 4.12 -14.95
C GLN A 40 30.78 2.80 -14.21
N THR A 41 32.02 2.46 -13.79
CA THR A 41 32.32 1.29 -12.95
C THR A 41 32.44 1.60 -11.46
N ALA A 42 32.41 2.85 -11.06
CA ALA A 42 32.03 3.17 -9.69
C ALA A 42 30.54 2.78 -9.54
N PRO A 43 30.14 2.05 -8.46
CA PRO A 43 28.74 2.01 -8.14
C PRO A 43 28.28 3.47 -8.13
N ALA A 44 27.32 3.81 -9.00
CA ALA A 44 26.73 5.13 -8.93
C ALA A 44 26.43 5.33 -7.43
N GLU A 45 27.18 6.19 -6.79
CA GLU A 45 26.77 6.78 -5.53
C GLU A 45 25.38 7.29 -5.87
N SER A 46 24.39 6.56 -5.39
CA SER A 46 23.03 7.03 -5.40
C SER A 46 23.14 8.47 -4.94
N PRO A 47 22.62 9.47 -5.67
CA PRO A 47 22.76 10.86 -5.25
C PRO A 47 22.46 10.83 -3.77
N GLU A 48 23.46 11.17 -2.96
CA GLU A 48 23.32 11.21 -1.50
C GLU A 48 21.97 11.90 -1.34
N LYS A 49 21.00 11.16 -0.82
CA LYS A 49 19.76 11.78 -0.39
C LYS A 49 20.29 12.84 0.55
N GLU A 50 20.36 14.10 0.10
CA GLU A 50 20.44 15.22 1.03
C GLU A 50 19.39 14.85 2.06
N GLU A 51 19.84 14.39 3.22
CA GLU A 51 18.96 14.22 4.36
C GLU A 51 18.44 15.63 4.60
N GLN A 52 17.37 15.95 3.89
CA GLN A 52 16.62 17.16 4.19
C GLN A 52 16.31 17.01 5.66
N ARG A 53 17.02 17.77 6.49
CA ARG A 53 16.78 17.82 7.94
C ARG A 53 15.37 18.34 8.09
N LEU A 54 14.43 17.41 8.12
CA LEU A 54 13.03 17.71 8.32
C LEU A 54 12.89 18.41 9.68
N PRO A 55 12.03 19.41 9.80
CA PRO A 55 11.71 20.01 11.09
C PRO A 55 11.30 18.94 12.11
N ALA A 56 11.58 19.20 13.40
CA ALA A 56 11.16 18.29 14.45
C ALA A 56 9.66 18.01 14.38
N GLY A 57 9.29 16.73 14.26
CA GLY A 57 7.91 16.29 14.10
C GLY A 57 7.41 16.19 12.65
N ALA A 58 8.22 16.55 11.66
CA ALA A 58 7.86 16.28 10.27
C ALA A 58 7.90 14.78 9.96
N ILE A 59 6.89 14.29 9.27
CA ILE A 59 6.83 12.90 8.79
C ILE A 59 7.51 12.88 7.41
N PRO A 60 8.56 12.05 7.22
CA PRO A 60 9.18 11.89 5.91
C PRO A 60 8.14 11.44 4.87
N PHE A 61 8.06 12.14 3.76
CA PHE A 61 7.25 11.73 2.63
C PHE A 61 8.07 10.80 1.72
N ASP A 62 7.62 9.56 1.58
CA ASP A 62 8.16 8.62 0.60
C ASP A 62 7.20 8.58 -0.61
N PRO A 63 7.58 9.15 -1.76
CA PRO A 63 6.72 9.16 -2.94
C PRO A 63 6.46 7.76 -3.51
N GLY A 64 7.25 6.75 -3.12
CA GLY A 64 7.05 5.35 -3.48
C GLY A 64 6.04 4.63 -2.59
N LEU A 65 5.60 5.23 -1.50
CA LEU A 65 4.69 4.60 -0.55
C LEU A 65 3.24 4.92 -0.92
N ALA A 66 2.55 3.95 -1.51
CA ALA A 66 1.15 4.06 -1.89
C ALA A 66 0.37 2.79 -1.53
N ALA A 67 -0.91 2.94 -1.23
CA ALA A 67 -1.83 1.85 -0.99
C ALA A 67 -2.91 1.80 -2.09
N PRO A 68 -3.38 0.61 -2.50
CA PRO A 68 -4.44 0.49 -3.49
C PRO A 68 -5.75 1.07 -2.94
N LEU A 69 -6.49 1.77 -3.80
CA LEU A 69 -7.88 2.16 -3.56
C LEU A 69 -8.80 1.07 -4.09
N LEU A 70 -9.58 0.48 -3.20
CA LEU A 70 -10.54 -0.56 -3.52
C LEU A 70 -11.96 0.03 -3.62
N GLY A 71 -12.67 -0.34 -4.67
CA GLY A 71 -14.07 0.06 -4.84
C GLY A 71 -15.03 -0.74 -3.96
N THR A 72 -14.78 -2.04 -3.82
CA THR A 72 -15.63 -2.97 -3.06
C THR A 72 -14.83 -4.16 -2.58
N VAL A 73 -15.06 -4.61 -1.35
CA VAL A 73 -14.45 -5.84 -0.80
C VAL A 73 -15.56 -6.86 -0.59
N ARG A 74 -15.49 -8.00 -1.32
CA ARG A 74 -16.46 -9.10 -1.28
C ARG A 74 -15.76 -10.45 -1.11
N ALA A 75 -16.47 -11.43 -0.56
CA ALA A 75 -15.96 -12.79 -0.55
C ALA A 75 -15.99 -13.39 -1.96
N GLY A 76 -15.09 -14.34 -2.18
CA GLY A 76 -14.99 -15.07 -3.45
C GLY A 76 -14.11 -14.41 -4.51
N LEU A 77 -13.81 -13.10 -4.37
CA LEU A 77 -12.82 -12.41 -5.18
C LEU A 77 -11.60 -12.09 -4.33
N PRO A 78 -10.36 -12.25 -4.85
CA PRO A 78 -9.19 -11.76 -4.16
C PRO A 78 -9.34 -10.25 -3.92
N MET A 79 -9.11 -9.80 -2.67
CA MET A 79 -9.29 -8.40 -2.29
C MET A 79 -8.47 -7.45 -3.17
N TYR A 80 -7.28 -7.88 -3.59
CA TYR A 80 -6.36 -7.14 -4.46
C TYR A 80 -6.41 -7.60 -5.92
N ALA A 81 -7.54 -8.14 -6.40
CA ALA A 81 -7.72 -8.39 -7.81
C ALA A 81 -7.70 -7.06 -8.60
N GLU A 82 -7.08 -7.06 -9.79
CA GLU A 82 -6.94 -5.83 -10.60
C GLU A 82 -8.30 -5.16 -10.85
N GLU A 83 -9.35 -5.91 -11.03
CA GLU A 83 -10.72 -5.44 -11.24
C GLU A 83 -11.33 -4.72 -10.03
N ASN A 84 -10.77 -4.91 -8.82
CA ASN A 84 -11.18 -4.22 -7.59
C ASN A 84 -10.37 -2.95 -7.32
N ILE A 85 -9.24 -2.76 -7.98
CA ILE A 85 -8.35 -1.64 -7.75
C ILE A 85 -8.74 -0.48 -8.65
N GLU A 86 -9.26 0.60 -8.05
CA GLU A 86 -9.61 1.84 -8.77
C GLU A 86 -8.40 2.76 -8.98
N GLY A 87 -7.29 2.54 -8.26
CA GLY A 87 -6.07 3.34 -8.34
C GLY A 87 -5.16 3.14 -7.13
N TYR A 88 -4.17 4.00 -6.99
CA TYR A 88 -3.24 4.01 -5.86
C TYR A 88 -3.16 5.41 -5.27
N ILE A 89 -3.17 5.49 -3.94
CA ILE A 89 -3.14 6.73 -3.20
C ILE A 89 -1.94 6.72 -2.26
N PRO A 90 -1.11 7.78 -2.23
CA PRO A 90 0.00 7.89 -1.30
C PRO A 90 -0.46 7.73 0.15
N ILE A 91 0.38 7.09 0.97
CA ILE A 91 0.22 6.96 2.42
C ILE A 91 1.48 7.47 3.12
N THR A 92 1.33 7.90 4.38
CA THR A 92 2.44 8.38 5.21
C THR A 92 2.92 7.35 6.23
N ARG A 93 2.30 6.17 6.24
CA ARG A 93 2.58 5.11 7.21
C ARG A 93 3.55 4.10 6.63
N ASN A 94 4.67 3.88 7.33
CA ASN A 94 5.71 2.93 6.95
C ASN A 94 6.13 2.10 8.18
N ASP A 95 5.17 1.34 8.72
CA ASP A 95 5.37 0.47 9.90
C ASP A 95 5.45 -1.02 9.52
N GLY A 96 5.58 -1.32 8.22
CA GLY A 96 5.62 -2.68 7.68
C GLY A 96 4.25 -3.38 7.62
N ALA A 97 3.17 -2.73 8.06
CA ALA A 97 1.82 -3.26 7.90
C ALA A 97 1.30 -3.06 6.48
N LYS A 98 0.32 -3.87 6.09
CA LYS A 98 -0.38 -3.69 4.82
C LYS A 98 -1.53 -2.71 5.00
N TYR A 99 -1.69 -1.84 4.02
CA TYR A 99 -2.75 -0.83 3.98
C TYR A 99 -3.49 -0.86 2.65
N PHE A 100 -4.76 -0.49 2.69
CA PHE A 100 -5.55 -0.21 1.51
C PHE A 100 -6.53 0.93 1.78
N TRP A 101 -6.88 1.67 0.75
CA TRP A 101 -7.97 2.63 0.77
C TRP A 101 -9.27 1.94 0.36
N LEU A 102 -10.36 2.31 0.99
CA LEU A 102 -11.70 1.82 0.65
C LEU A 102 -12.63 3.01 0.47
N ARG A 103 -13.36 3.02 -0.64
CA ARG A 103 -14.39 4.03 -0.88
C ARG A 103 -15.63 3.72 -0.06
N VAL A 104 -16.06 4.68 0.73
CA VAL A 104 -17.24 4.55 1.60
C VAL A 104 -18.52 4.67 0.79
N ARG A 105 -19.45 3.79 1.05
CA ARG A 105 -20.80 3.81 0.49
C ARG A 105 -21.82 3.89 1.60
N GLY A 106 -22.80 4.82 1.44
CA GLY A 106 -23.86 5.05 2.42
C GLY A 106 -23.45 5.90 3.61
N ASP A 107 -24.40 6.17 4.49
CA ASP A 107 -24.33 7.17 5.55
C ASP A 107 -24.32 6.59 6.96
N SER A 108 -24.04 5.28 7.07
CA SER A 108 -24.09 4.58 8.37
C SER A 108 -23.03 5.03 9.38
N MET A 109 -22.06 5.86 8.96
CA MET A 109 -20.96 6.36 9.79
C MET A 109 -20.82 7.89 9.76
N ASN A 110 -21.85 8.62 9.30
CA ASN A 110 -21.80 10.06 9.10
C ASN A 110 -21.71 10.85 10.42
N ALA A 111 -22.18 10.31 11.54
CA ALA A 111 -22.09 10.97 12.85
C ALA A 111 -20.65 11.00 13.42
N VAL A 112 -19.73 10.21 12.85
CA VAL A 112 -18.28 10.28 13.18
C VAL A 112 -17.48 10.91 12.04
N GLY A 113 -18.18 11.60 11.12
CA GLY A 113 -17.55 12.36 10.04
C GLY A 113 -17.12 11.53 8.83
N ILE A 114 -17.50 10.24 8.72
CA ILE A 114 -17.26 9.42 7.54
C ILE A 114 -18.51 9.45 6.67
N MET A 115 -18.43 10.12 5.53
CA MET A 115 -19.54 10.35 4.63
C MET A 115 -19.53 9.42 3.41
N ASN A 116 -20.67 9.33 2.74
CA ASN A 116 -20.72 8.66 1.46
C ASN A 116 -19.77 9.30 0.44
N GLY A 117 -18.92 8.49 -0.21
CA GLY A 117 -17.93 8.94 -1.18
C GLY A 117 -16.55 9.29 -0.57
N ASP A 118 -16.42 9.34 0.75
CA ASP A 118 -15.13 9.49 1.41
C ASP A 118 -14.24 8.26 1.16
N GLU A 119 -12.95 8.41 1.39
CA GLU A 119 -11.98 7.33 1.29
C GLU A 119 -11.36 7.10 2.66
N ILE A 120 -11.45 5.88 3.16
CA ILE A 120 -10.86 5.48 4.44
C ILE A 120 -9.61 4.65 4.22
N LEU A 121 -8.55 4.95 4.96
CA LEU A 121 -7.34 4.13 5.03
C LEU A 121 -7.55 3.03 6.07
N VAL A 122 -7.36 1.80 5.65
CA VAL A 122 -7.56 0.61 6.46
C VAL A 122 -6.22 -0.10 6.63
N ARG A 123 -5.84 -0.34 7.88
CA ARG A 123 -4.74 -1.25 8.21
C ARG A 123 -5.27 -2.67 8.21
N GLU A 124 -4.72 -3.52 7.36
CA GLU A 124 -5.11 -4.92 7.27
C GLU A 124 -4.70 -5.68 8.53
N GLN A 125 -5.67 -6.16 9.27
CA GLN A 125 -5.45 -6.96 10.48
C GLN A 125 -6.71 -7.77 10.83
N PRO A 126 -6.55 -8.99 11.39
CA PRO A 126 -7.69 -9.86 11.69
C PRO A 126 -8.45 -9.50 12.95
N GLU A 127 -7.92 -8.61 13.79
CA GLU A 127 -8.49 -8.25 15.09
C GLU A 127 -8.45 -6.75 15.31
N VAL A 128 -9.44 -6.23 16.04
CA VAL A 128 -9.56 -4.84 16.48
C VAL A 128 -10.07 -4.79 17.91
N GLU A 129 -9.80 -3.70 18.62
CA GLU A 129 -10.28 -3.49 19.98
C GLU A 129 -11.74 -3.03 20.00
N ASN A 130 -12.42 -3.29 21.10
CA ASN A 130 -13.77 -2.81 21.33
C ASN A 130 -13.85 -1.28 21.26
N GLY A 131 -14.79 -0.79 20.48
CA GLY A 131 -15.00 0.63 20.27
C GLY A 131 -14.27 1.21 19.04
N GLN A 132 -13.34 0.47 18.42
CA GLN A 132 -12.67 0.90 17.21
C GLN A 132 -13.57 0.80 15.97
N MET A 133 -13.27 1.61 14.96
CA MET A 133 -13.92 1.53 13.65
C MET A 133 -13.21 0.49 12.80
N ALA A 134 -13.95 -0.51 12.33
CA ALA A 134 -13.43 -1.62 11.57
C ALA A 134 -14.17 -1.81 10.25
N VAL A 135 -13.43 -2.31 9.27
CA VAL A 135 -14.01 -2.92 8.08
C VAL A 135 -14.25 -4.39 8.40
N VAL A 136 -15.49 -4.81 8.31
CA VAL A 136 -15.91 -6.18 8.64
C VAL A 136 -16.75 -6.78 7.53
N MET A 137 -16.68 -8.09 7.40
CA MET A 137 -17.44 -8.89 6.45
C MET A 137 -18.29 -9.90 7.24
N VAL A 138 -19.55 -10.01 6.90
CA VAL A 138 -20.50 -10.93 7.54
C VAL A 138 -20.95 -11.95 6.50
N ASN A 139 -20.85 -13.25 6.79
CA ASN A 139 -21.22 -14.38 5.91
C ASN A 139 -20.65 -14.32 4.48
N GLY A 140 -19.56 -13.58 4.30
CA GLY A 140 -18.98 -13.42 2.97
C GLY A 140 -19.64 -12.36 2.09
N ASP A 141 -20.58 -11.60 2.60
CA ASP A 141 -21.18 -10.47 1.90
C ASP A 141 -20.18 -9.33 1.67
N GLU A 142 -20.66 -8.21 1.12
CA GLU A 142 -19.85 -7.01 0.94
C GLU A 142 -19.38 -6.47 2.29
N ALA A 143 -18.11 -6.06 2.36
CA ALA A 143 -17.54 -5.49 3.56
C ALA A 143 -18.21 -4.17 3.94
N THR A 144 -18.40 -3.95 5.23
CA THR A 144 -19.02 -2.74 5.78
C THR A 144 -18.13 -2.11 6.85
N VAL A 145 -18.26 -0.79 7.02
CA VAL A 145 -17.59 -0.03 8.10
C VAL A 145 -18.54 0.17 9.25
N LYS A 146 -18.14 -0.24 10.45
CA LYS A 146 -18.92 -0.08 11.67
C LYS A 146 -17.99 0.12 12.87
N GLN A 147 -18.54 0.62 13.97
CA GLN A 147 -17.88 0.50 15.27
C GLN A 147 -18.03 -0.93 15.74
N PHE A 148 -16.89 -1.56 16.03
CA PHE A 148 -16.81 -2.96 16.42
C PHE A 148 -16.84 -3.13 17.94
N ARG A 149 -17.56 -4.14 18.42
CA ARG A 149 -17.51 -4.62 19.78
C ARG A 149 -17.73 -6.13 19.80
N GLN A 150 -16.94 -6.83 20.59
CA GLN A 150 -17.11 -8.27 20.81
C GLN A 150 -17.21 -8.58 22.30
N GLU A 151 -18.21 -9.37 22.68
CA GLU A 151 -18.43 -9.88 24.04
C GLU A 151 -18.62 -11.39 23.96
N GLY A 152 -17.58 -12.14 24.29
CA GLY A 152 -17.59 -13.59 24.15
C GLY A 152 -17.86 -14.03 22.71
N SER A 153 -18.97 -14.72 22.48
CA SER A 153 -19.39 -15.16 21.14
C SER A 153 -20.28 -14.14 20.39
N LEU A 154 -20.58 -13.00 20.98
CA LEU A 154 -21.40 -11.96 20.35
C LEU A 154 -20.53 -10.86 19.75
N VAL A 155 -20.79 -10.53 18.50
CA VAL A 155 -20.23 -9.36 17.82
C VAL A 155 -21.34 -8.36 17.59
N ILE A 156 -21.10 -7.12 18.00
CA ILE A 156 -22.00 -5.99 17.85
C ILE A 156 -21.36 -5.01 16.86
N LEU A 157 -22.00 -4.78 15.74
CA LEU A 157 -21.60 -3.82 14.72
C LEU A 157 -22.51 -2.60 14.83
N THR A 158 -21.99 -1.52 15.41
CA THR A 158 -22.77 -0.31 15.69
C THR A 158 -22.52 0.72 14.59
N PRO A 159 -23.57 1.14 13.85
CA PRO A 159 -23.49 2.29 12.99
C PRO A 159 -23.36 3.56 13.83
N ARG A 160 -22.70 4.58 13.29
CA ARG A 160 -22.57 5.89 13.88
C ARG A 160 -23.17 6.91 12.91
N SER A 161 -24.50 6.90 12.84
CA SER A 161 -25.28 7.73 11.92
C SER A 161 -26.23 8.67 12.67
N PHE A 162 -26.50 9.82 12.05
CA PHE A 162 -27.57 10.71 12.49
C PHE A 162 -28.96 10.18 12.10
N ASP A 163 -29.05 9.29 11.12
CA ASP A 163 -30.29 8.64 10.71
C ASP A 163 -30.61 7.47 11.64
N PRO A 164 -31.73 7.54 12.40
CA PRO A 164 -32.14 6.48 13.33
C PRO A 164 -32.55 5.17 12.64
N ALA A 165 -32.69 5.15 11.32
CA ALA A 165 -32.95 3.91 10.57
C ALA A 165 -31.75 2.94 10.63
N TYR A 166 -30.54 3.45 10.84
CA TYR A 166 -29.37 2.62 11.06
C TYR A 166 -29.32 2.10 12.50
N GLN A 167 -29.59 0.82 12.68
CA GLN A 167 -29.59 0.17 13.99
C GLN A 167 -28.35 -0.72 14.20
N PRO A 168 -27.91 -0.94 15.45
CA PRO A 168 -26.87 -1.92 15.74
C PRO A 168 -27.24 -3.32 15.28
N GLN A 169 -26.28 -4.03 14.71
CA GLN A 169 -26.41 -5.42 14.25
C GLN A 169 -25.66 -6.33 15.24
N ILE A 170 -26.34 -7.36 15.73
CA ILE A 170 -25.79 -8.31 16.70
C ILE A 170 -25.68 -9.68 16.04
N TYR A 171 -24.49 -10.25 16.03
CA TYR A 171 -24.20 -11.55 15.44
C TYR A 171 -23.63 -12.52 16.47
N ASN A 172 -24.10 -13.76 16.46
CA ASN A 172 -23.53 -14.83 17.25
C ASN A 172 -22.52 -15.61 16.41
N LEU A 173 -21.24 -15.57 16.76
CA LEU A 173 -20.15 -16.24 16.05
C LEU A 173 -20.31 -17.77 15.95
N LYS A 174 -21.20 -18.38 16.75
CA LYS A 174 -21.56 -19.81 16.62
C LYS A 174 -22.48 -20.08 15.43
N GLN A 175 -23.13 -19.05 14.87
CA GLN A 175 -24.14 -19.16 13.82
C GLN A 175 -23.76 -18.38 12.56
N VAL A 176 -23.00 -17.31 12.72
CA VAL A 176 -22.70 -16.33 11.67
C VAL A 176 -21.19 -16.12 11.61
N GLN A 177 -20.63 -16.20 10.42
CA GLN A 177 -19.21 -15.86 10.22
C GLN A 177 -19.06 -14.34 10.14
N VAL A 178 -18.35 -13.76 11.11
CA VAL A 178 -17.92 -12.36 11.08
C VAL A 178 -16.42 -12.33 10.99
N ARG A 179 -15.89 -11.65 9.96
CA ARG A 179 -14.45 -11.50 9.72
C ARG A 179 -14.07 -10.03 9.73
N VAL A 180 -13.16 -9.66 10.60
CA VAL A 180 -12.49 -8.36 10.55
C VAL A 180 -11.53 -8.38 9.36
N ILE A 181 -11.61 -7.36 8.51
CA ILE A 181 -10.69 -7.14 7.38
C ILE A 181 -9.58 -6.19 7.80
N GLY A 182 -9.90 -5.19 8.63
CA GLY A 182 -8.91 -4.26 9.15
C GLY A 182 -9.48 -3.13 9.97
N LEU A 183 -8.56 -2.37 10.55
CA LEU A 183 -8.80 -1.19 11.37
C LEU A 183 -8.83 0.07 10.50
N VAL A 184 -9.85 0.90 10.65
CA VAL A 184 -9.87 2.24 10.01
C VAL A 184 -8.92 3.16 10.78
N VAL A 185 -7.94 3.73 10.09
CA VAL A 185 -6.88 4.56 10.71
C VAL A 185 -6.87 6.00 10.22
N GLU A 186 -7.54 6.28 9.10
CA GLU A 186 -7.62 7.61 8.50
C GLU A 186 -8.88 7.74 7.65
N CYS A 187 -9.39 8.96 7.48
CA CYS A 187 -10.48 9.27 6.56
C CYS A 187 -10.10 10.51 5.75
N ARG A 188 -10.19 10.41 4.43
CA ARG A 188 -9.95 11.50 3.49
C ARG A 188 -11.25 11.94 2.84
N LYS A 189 -11.50 13.25 2.89
CA LYS A 189 -12.62 13.89 2.19
C LYS A 189 -12.28 14.07 0.72
N VAL A 190 -13.19 13.70 -0.16
CA VAL A 190 -13.08 13.92 -1.60
C VAL A 190 -14.18 14.88 -2.03
N PHE A 191 -13.80 16.09 -2.37
CA PHE A 191 -14.72 17.09 -2.94
C PHE A 191 -14.80 16.90 -4.46
N ARG A 192 -16.00 16.77 -5.00
CA ARG A 192 -16.27 16.60 -6.44
C ARG A 192 -17.19 17.68 -6.95
#